data_1643b0397b2b20f95d2a7b539729fe73
#
_entry.id   1643b0397b2b20f95d2a7b539729fe73
#
_cell.length_a   1.000
_cell.length_b   1.000
_cell.length_c   1.000
_cell.angle_alpha   90.00
_cell.angle_beta   90.00
_cell.angle_gamma   90.00
#
_symmetry.space_group_name_H-M   'P 1'
#
loop_
_entity.id
_entity.type
_entity.pdbx_description
1 polymer ?
#
loop_
_entity_poly.entity_id
_entity_poly.type
_entity_poly.pdbx_seq_one_letter_code
_entity_poly.pdbx_strand_id
1 'polypeptide(L)'
;MKRKSIIAVLALVLVLTLSLSIFSACNKNHKYSSEWKFDEKTHWHECTTKKHTDTTEKTPHVFTWTEKTPAGFHTDKVEKGVCECGYETERTISGTATHTYGTEWTKDESGHWHESTCG
;
A
#
# COMPACT_ATOMS: atom_id res chain seq x y z
N MET A 1 -15.17 -46.60 -38.02
CA MET A 1 -14.97 -46.07 -36.65
C MET A 1 -13.54 -45.60 -36.36
N LYS A 2 -12.51 -46.32 -36.78
CA LYS A 2 -11.10 -45.91 -36.49
C LYS A 2 -10.63 -44.59 -37.07
N ARG A 3 -11.12 -44.17 -38.26
CA ARG A 3 -10.71 -42.89 -38.90
C ARG A 3 -11.22 -41.65 -38.18
N LYS A 4 -12.42 -41.67 -37.60
CA LYS A 4 -13.00 -40.55 -36.87
C LYS A 4 -12.28 -40.28 -35.53
N SER A 5 -11.85 -41.38 -34.86
CA SER A 5 -11.04 -41.30 -33.62
C SER A 5 -9.65 -40.71 -33.87
N ILE A 6 -9.00 -41.07 -34.98
CA ILE A 6 -7.68 -40.58 -35.32
C ILE A 6 -7.72 -39.04 -35.62
N ILE A 7 -8.76 -38.59 -36.33
CA ILE A 7 -8.94 -37.17 -36.63
C ILE A 7 -9.20 -36.35 -35.33
N ALA A 8 -10.00 -36.90 -34.42
CA ALA A 8 -10.27 -36.28 -33.13
C ALA A 8 -9.01 -36.19 -32.24
N VAL A 9 -8.19 -37.22 -32.23
CA VAL A 9 -6.91 -37.20 -31.47
C VAL A 9 -5.92 -36.23 -32.09
N LEU A 10 -5.81 -36.20 -33.44
CA LEU A 10 -4.95 -35.24 -34.13
C LEU A 10 -5.39 -33.76 -33.90
N ALA A 11 -6.69 -33.50 -33.89
CA ALA A 11 -7.22 -32.16 -33.57
C ALA A 11 -6.93 -31.77 -32.12
N LEU A 12 -7.05 -32.71 -31.18
CA LEU A 12 -6.75 -32.46 -29.76
C LEU A 12 -5.27 -32.19 -29.53
N VAL A 13 -4.38 -32.95 -30.21
CA VAL A 13 -2.93 -32.73 -30.13
C VAL A 13 -2.55 -31.38 -30.75
N LEU A 14 -3.18 -30.97 -31.85
CA LEU A 14 -2.93 -29.69 -32.49
C LEU A 14 -3.36 -28.50 -31.59
N VAL A 15 -4.50 -28.61 -30.93
CA VAL A 15 -4.98 -27.59 -29.98
C VAL A 15 -4.07 -27.49 -28.75
N LEU A 16 -3.60 -28.62 -28.24
CA LEU A 16 -2.64 -28.64 -27.11
C LEU A 16 -1.28 -28.04 -27.50
N THR A 17 -0.80 -28.29 -28.72
CA THR A 17 0.49 -27.70 -29.18
C THR A 17 0.38 -26.19 -29.44
N LEU A 18 -0.77 -25.68 -29.91
CA LEU A 18 -1.00 -24.27 -30.08
C LEU A 18 -1.09 -23.54 -28.72
N SER A 19 -1.67 -24.18 -27.69
CA SER A 19 -1.78 -23.56 -26.37
C SER A 19 -0.44 -23.46 -25.62
N LEU A 20 0.53 -24.34 -25.91
CA LEU A 20 1.86 -24.25 -25.32
C LEU A 20 2.76 -23.16 -25.94
N SER A 21 2.44 -22.70 -27.16
CA SER A 21 3.24 -21.66 -27.83
C SER A 21 2.94 -20.24 -27.35
N ILE A 22 1.88 -20.03 -26.58
CA ILE A 22 1.51 -18.68 -26.08
C ILE A 22 2.34 -18.31 -24.83
N PHE A 23 2.89 -19.27 -24.11
CA PHE A 23 3.72 -19.03 -22.92
C PHE A 23 5.18 -18.70 -23.19
N SER A 24 5.64 -18.81 -24.46
CA SER A 24 7.04 -18.57 -24.83
C SER A 24 7.36 -17.10 -25.20
N ALA A 25 6.37 -16.21 -25.22
CA ALA A 25 6.57 -14.84 -25.72
C ALA A 25 7.02 -13.82 -24.66
N CYS A 26 7.17 -14.19 -23.38
CA CYS A 26 7.51 -13.28 -22.30
C CYS A 26 8.83 -13.60 -21.59
N ASN A 27 9.80 -14.19 -22.26
CA ASN A 27 11.14 -14.35 -21.68
C ASN A 27 12.01 -13.15 -22.10
N LYS A 28 11.54 -11.94 -21.84
CA LYS A 28 12.35 -10.73 -21.94
C LYS A 28 13.02 -10.52 -20.60
N ASN A 29 14.34 -10.64 -20.57
CA ASN A 29 15.15 -10.28 -19.40
C ASN A 29 15.01 -8.78 -19.16
N HIS A 30 14.05 -8.38 -18.35
CA HIS A 30 13.90 -7.01 -17.90
C HIS A 30 14.96 -6.69 -16.86
N LYS A 31 15.62 -5.56 -17.03
CA LYS A 31 16.45 -4.96 -15.99
C LYS A 31 15.69 -3.77 -15.44
N TYR A 32 15.53 -3.73 -14.14
CA TYR A 32 14.85 -2.63 -13.47
C TYR A 32 15.85 -1.69 -12.83
N SER A 33 15.50 -0.41 -12.80
CA SER A 33 16.27 0.62 -12.10
C SER A 33 16.35 0.31 -10.61
N SER A 34 17.45 0.68 -9.97
CA SER A 34 17.53 0.71 -8.50
C SER A 34 16.82 1.94 -7.91
N GLU A 35 16.50 2.93 -8.75
CA GLU A 35 15.78 4.10 -8.31
C GLU A 35 14.28 3.83 -8.19
N TRP A 36 13.70 4.26 -7.08
CA TRP A 36 12.28 4.19 -6.85
C TRP A 36 11.52 5.26 -7.66
N LYS A 37 10.39 4.86 -8.23
CA LYS A 37 9.32 5.73 -8.69
C LYS A 37 8.13 5.54 -7.77
N PHE A 38 7.39 6.60 -7.52
CA PHE A 38 6.23 6.53 -6.64
C PHE A 38 5.18 7.58 -6.98
N ASP A 39 3.97 7.30 -6.55
CA ASP A 39 2.84 8.23 -6.49
C ASP A 39 2.33 8.29 -5.04
N GLU A 40 1.20 8.90 -4.78
CA GLU A 40 0.62 9.04 -3.43
C GLU A 40 0.26 7.70 -2.75
N LYS A 41 0.11 6.64 -3.52
CA LYS A 41 -0.41 5.35 -3.02
C LYS A 41 0.57 4.21 -3.12
N THR A 42 1.42 4.24 -4.14
CA THR A 42 2.26 3.10 -4.51
C THR A 42 3.66 3.51 -4.94
N HIS A 43 4.58 2.56 -4.91
CA HIS A 43 5.92 2.71 -5.45
C HIS A 43 6.30 1.51 -6.34
N TRP A 44 7.28 1.72 -7.26
CA TRP A 44 7.74 0.72 -8.23
C TRP A 44 9.12 1.07 -8.77
N HIS A 45 9.71 0.13 -9.52
CA HIS A 45 10.92 0.37 -10.32
C HIS A 45 10.58 0.33 -11.81
N GLU A 46 11.17 1.22 -12.59
CA GLU A 46 11.03 1.26 -14.04
C GLU A 46 12.03 0.36 -14.75
N CYS A 47 11.63 -0.22 -15.87
CA CYS A 47 12.51 -1.00 -16.72
C CYS A 47 13.56 -0.11 -17.40
N THR A 48 14.83 -0.50 -17.31
CA THR A 48 15.94 0.21 -17.97
C THR A 48 16.27 -0.35 -19.35
N THR A 49 15.59 -1.43 -19.78
CA THR A 49 15.82 -2.03 -21.10
C THR A 49 15.23 -1.12 -22.17
N LYS A 50 16.05 -0.75 -23.17
CA LYS A 50 15.64 0.11 -24.28
C LYS A 50 14.35 -0.39 -24.94
N LYS A 51 13.42 0.53 -25.22
CA LYS A 51 12.11 0.30 -25.83
C LYS A 51 11.10 -0.48 -24.97
N HIS A 52 11.36 -0.63 -23.67
CA HIS A 52 10.43 -1.22 -22.73
C HIS A 52 9.93 -0.14 -21.77
N THR A 53 8.63 -0.14 -21.52
CA THR A 53 7.96 0.76 -20.58
C THR A 53 7.41 -0.01 -19.36
N ASP A 54 7.86 -1.27 -19.20
CA ASP A 54 7.40 -2.12 -18.12
C ASP A 54 7.92 -1.61 -16.77
N THR A 55 7.15 -1.86 -15.73
CA THR A 55 7.50 -1.55 -14.34
C THR A 55 7.46 -2.83 -13.51
N THR A 56 8.09 -2.83 -12.35
CA THR A 56 7.80 -3.84 -11.34
C THR A 56 6.32 -3.71 -10.91
N GLU A 57 5.81 -4.71 -10.22
CA GLU A 57 4.51 -4.60 -9.58
C GLU A 57 4.48 -3.35 -8.68
N LYS A 58 3.40 -2.57 -8.80
CA LYS A 58 3.17 -1.42 -7.93
C LYS A 58 2.72 -1.89 -6.55
N THR A 59 3.51 -1.61 -5.55
CA THR A 59 3.24 -1.99 -4.17
C THR A 59 2.84 -0.78 -3.32
N PRO A 60 1.92 -0.92 -2.37
CA PRO A 60 1.58 0.15 -1.43
C PRO A 60 2.79 0.58 -0.61
N HIS A 61 2.80 1.85 -0.17
CA HIS A 61 3.82 2.35 0.75
C HIS A 61 3.76 1.65 2.09
N VAL A 62 4.91 1.25 2.61
CA VAL A 62 5.09 0.79 3.97
C VAL A 62 5.88 1.85 4.73
N PHE A 63 5.27 2.45 5.75
CA PHE A 63 5.86 3.57 6.47
C PHE A 63 6.53 3.13 7.76
N THR A 64 7.74 3.64 7.97
CA THR A 64 8.34 3.70 9.30
C THR A 64 7.92 5.02 9.94
N TRP A 65 7.23 4.95 11.08
CA TRP A 65 6.69 6.10 11.78
C TRP A 65 7.61 6.57 12.88
N THR A 66 7.84 7.88 12.93
CA THR A 66 8.61 8.55 13.98
C THR A 66 7.81 9.73 14.51
N GLU A 67 7.97 10.06 15.78
CA GLU A 67 7.35 11.24 16.36
C GLU A 67 7.92 12.50 15.71
N LYS A 68 7.05 13.32 15.16
CA LYS A 68 7.38 14.64 14.62
C LYS A 68 7.11 15.75 15.64
N THR A 69 5.93 15.69 16.26
CA THR A 69 5.51 16.65 17.27
C THR A 69 4.93 15.85 18.44
N PRO A 70 5.49 15.99 19.65
CA PRO A 70 4.94 15.31 20.81
C PRO A 70 3.55 15.83 21.15
N ALA A 71 2.76 15.00 21.82
CA ALA A 71 1.50 15.43 22.38
C ALA A 71 1.73 16.55 23.40
N GLY A 72 0.87 17.53 23.37
CA GLY A 72 0.93 18.68 24.26
C GLY A 72 -0.44 19.01 24.85
N PHE A 73 -0.49 20.15 25.48
CA PHE A 73 -1.72 20.67 26.01
C PHE A 73 -2.64 21.13 24.87
N HIS A 74 -3.80 20.50 24.73
CA HIS A 74 -4.74 20.67 23.61
C HIS A 74 -4.21 20.30 22.22
N THR A 75 -3.06 19.67 22.13
CA THR A 75 -2.45 19.28 20.86
C THR A 75 -2.18 17.79 20.82
N ASP A 76 -2.75 17.12 19.84
CA ASP A 76 -2.46 15.72 19.59
C ASP A 76 -1.06 15.50 19.02
N LYS A 77 -0.49 14.34 19.31
CA LYS A 77 0.78 13.91 18.74
C LYS A 77 0.70 13.81 17.22
N VAL A 78 1.73 14.29 16.54
CA VAL A 78 1.90 14.11 15.10
C VAL A 78 3.09 13.20 14.85
N GLU A 79 2.89 12.21 14.00
CA GLU A 79 3.94 11.31 13.54
C GLU A 79 4.23 11.53 12.05
N LYS A 80 5.49 11.42 11.68
CA LYS A 80 5.98 11.41 10.30
C LYS A 80 6.25 9.97 9.88
N GLY A 81 5.70 9.57 8.75
CA GLY A 81 5.96 8.29 8.11
C GLY A 81 6.88 8.46 6.92
N VAL A 82 7.89 7.61 6.82
CA VAL A 82 8.82 7.56 5.70
C VAL A 82 8.81 6.17 5.10
N CYS A 83 8.58 6.07 3.80
CA CYS A 83 8.70 4.84 3.04
C CYS A 83 10.14 4.68 2.50
N GLU A 84 10.58 3.46 2.27
CA GLU A 84 11.90 3.17 1.66
C GLU A 84 12.11 3.83 0.29
N CYS A 85 11.02 4.10 -0.45
CA CYS A 85 11.07 4.82 -1.71
C CYS A 85 11.31 6.33 -1.56
N GLY A 86 11.36 6.85 -0.34
CA GLY A 86 11.52 8.28 -0.03
C GLY A 86 10.20 9.06 0.03
N TYR A 87 9.03 8.44 -0.21
CA TYR A 87 7.75 9.11 -0.01
C TYR A 87 7.48 9.32 1.48
N GLU A 88 7.04 10.53 1.82
CA GLU A 88 6.79 10.96 3.20
C GLU A 88 5.32 11.34 3.38
N THR A 89 4.80 11.07 4.57
CA THR A 89 3.44 11.46 4.97
C THR A 89 3.39 11.76 6.45
N GLU A 90 2.29 12.31 6.92
CA GLU A 90 2.09 12.62 8.34
C GLU A 90 0.73 12.09 8.79
N ARG A 91 0.61 11.79 10.07
CA ARG A 91 -0.65 11.45 10.72
C ARG A 91 -0.73 12.07 12.11
N THR A 92 -1.94 12.48 12.47
CA THR A 92 -2.26 12.90 13.84
C THR A 92 -2.79 11.72 14.62
N ILE A 93 -2.27 11.48 15.80
CA ILE A 93 -2.74 10.43 16.70
C ILE A 93 -3.75 11.04 17.65
N SER A 94 -5.02 10.95 17.28
CA SER A 94 -6.14 11.53 18.03
C SER A 94 -6.23 11.00 19.47
N GLY A 95 -6.64 11.87 20.39
CA GLY A 95 -6.81 11.54 21.80
C GLY A 95 -5.51 11.45 22.60
N THR A 96 -4.40 11.95 22.03
CA THR A 96 -3.12 12.02 22.74
C THR A 96 -2.90 13.37 23.44
N ALA A 97 -3.69 14.40 23.10
CA ALA A 97 -3.64 15.68 23.78
C ALA A 97 -3.94 15.55 25.28
N THR A 98 -3.23 16.30 26.09
CA THR A 98 -3.47 16.36 27.56
C THR A 98 -4.48 17.45 27.89
N HIS A 99 -5.35 17.16 28.86
CA HIS A 99 -6.32 18.08 29.38
C HIS A 99 -6.23 18.12 30.89
N THR A 100 -6.54 19.27 31.50
CA THR A 100 -6.73 19.39 32.94
C THR A 100 -8.20 19.51 33.26
N TYR A 101 -8.61 18.84 34.31
CA TYR A 101 -10.00 18.81 34.77
C TYR A 101 -10.09 19.41 36.18
N GLY A 102 -11.22 20.03 36.47
CA GLY A 102 -11.53 20.49 37.81
C GLY A 102 -11.73 19.33 38.77
N THR A 103 -11.64 19.62 40.06
CA THR A 103 -11.92 18.64 41.11
C THR A 103 -13.41 18.60 41.49
N GLU A 104 -14.18 19.59 41.07
CA GLU A 104 -15.61 19.68 41.32
C GLU A 104 -16.38 18.77 40.35
N TRP A 105 -17.39 18.10 40.88
CA TRP A 105 -18.29 17.29 40.09
C TRP A 105 -19.42 18.14 39.51
N THR A 106 -19.58 18.15 38.20
CA THR A 106 -20.78 18.63 37.51
C THR A 106 -21.67 17.43 37.20
N LYS A 107 -22.98 17.59 37.28
CA LYS A 107 -23.96 16.52 37.05
C LYS A 107 -25.23 17.05 36.39
N ASP A 108 -25.86 16.17 35.63
CA ASP A 108 -27.22 16.33 35.12
C ASP A 108 -28.01 14.99 35.23
N GLU A 109 -29.17 14.91 34.55
CA GLU A 109 -30.01 13.70 34.56
C GLU A 109 -29.34 12.51 33.83
N SER A 110 -28.37 12.76 32.97
CA SER A 110 -27.67 11.73 32.16
C SER A 110 -26.38 11.22 32.80
N GLY A 111 -25.77 11.96 33.75
CA GLY A 111 -24.54 11.54 34.39
C GLY A 111 -23.83 12.63 35.17
N HIS A 112 -22.55 12.37 35.44
CA HIS A 112 -21.66 13.31 36.14
C HIS A 112 -20.27 13.27 35.49
N TRP A 113 -19.58 14.41 35.56
CA TRP A 113 -18.24 14.58 35.00
C TRP A 113 -17.46 15.68 35.70
N HIS A 114 -16.17 15.76 35.43
CA HIS A 114 -15.35 16.91 35.75
C HIS A 114 -15.25 17.82 34.55
N GLU A 115 -15.52 19.10 34.72
CA GLU A 115 -15.34 20.05 33.64
C GLU A 115 -13.86 20.29 33.34
N SER A 116 -13.55 20.48 32.05
CA SER A 116 -12.21 20.86 31.65
C SER A 116 -11.92 22.28 32.14
N THR A 117 -10.77 22.45 32.78
CA THR A 117 -10.28 23.76 33.24
C THR A 117 -9.32 24.41 32.26
N CYS A 118 -9.09 23.73 31.16
CA CYS A 118 -8.10 24.18 30.19
C CYS A 118 -8.71 24.94 28.98
N GLY A 119 -9.96 25.38 29.06
CA GLY A 119 -10.60 26.22 28.05
C GLY A 119 -11.12 25.47 26.83
#